data_c0eb88d4a005b63ae89b5c9b85764ed0
#
_entry.id   c0eb88d4a005b63ae89b5c9b85764ed0
#
_cell.length_a   1.000
_cell.length_b   1.000
_cell.length_c   1.000
_cell.angle_alpha   90.00
_cell.angle_beta   90.00
_cell.angle_gamma   90.00
#
_symmetry.space_group_name_H-M   'P 1'
#
loop_
_entity.id
_entity.type
_entity.pdbx_description
1 polymer ?
#
loop_
_entity_poly.entity_id
_entity_poly.type
_entity_poly.pdbx_seq_one_letter_code
_entity_poly.pdbx_strand_id
1 'polypeptide(L)'
;MKTAIILSLLSFLFHIQTNAQNTIEGRVTDKVTRQPLESATVTLQQEGDGNIINYTLTDVDGRFQLSSSSLKDRTITVFYMGYRKKTVPVLAGRPLTIELEQEAIMLKEVQIRSGRVWGRQDTLKYDLTRFASSKDRNVSDVLKKLPGINVEENGTIKYNGKAISNLY
;
A
#
# COMPACT_ATOMS: atom_id res chain seq x y z
N MET A 1 20.38 53.38 -39.87
CA MET A 1 19.55 52.18 -40.09
C MET A 1 20.28 50.88 -39.72
N LYS A 2 21.51 50.63 -40.12
CA LYS A 2 22.26 49.38 -39.78
C LYS A 2 22.51 49.20 -38.29
N THR A 3 22.79 50.25 -37.55
CA THR A 3 23.02 50.23 -36.08
C THR A 3 21.73 49.91 -35.30
N ALA A 4 20.58 50.38 -35.75
CA ALA A 4 19.31 50.09 -35.10
C ALA A 4 18.88 48.60 -35.27
N ILE A 5 19.20 48.01 -36.41
CA ILE A 5 18.94 46.57 -36.68
C ILE A 5 19.82 45.70 -35.81
N ILE A 6 21.10 46.07 -35.63
CA ILE A 6 22.05 45.32 -34.75
C ILE A 6 21.61 45.41 -33.29
N LEU A 7 21.15 46.58 -32.84
CA LEU A 7 20.63 46.73 -31.45
C LEU A 7 19.34 45.95 -31.22
N SER A 8 18.45 45.86 -32.20
CA SER A 8 17.22 45.06 -32.15
C SER A 8 17.53 43.58 -32.14
N LEU A 9 18.50 43.11 -32.90
CA LEU A 9 18.92 41.71 -32.94
C LEU A 9 19.61 41.30 -31.60
N LEU A 10 20.40 42.20 -31.00
CA LEU A 10 21.01 41.95 -29.70
C LEU A 10 20.01 41.90 -28.56
N SER A 11 18.93 42.71 -28.64
CA SER A 11 17.83 42.66 -27.65
C SER A 11 17.03 41.38 -27.74
N PHE A 12 16.87 40.78 -28.92
CA PHE A 12 16.14 39.54 -29.12
C PHE A 12 16.88 38.31 -28.56
N LEU A 13 18.21 38.32 -28.59
CA LEU A 13 19.07 37.26 -28.00
C LEU A 13 19.01 37.21 -26.50
N PHE A 14 18.62 38.27 -25.80
CA PHE A 14 18.56 38.33 -24.32
C PHE A 14 17.26 37.68 -23.74
N HIS A 15 16.31 37.28 -24.58
CA HIS A 15 15.02 36.73 -24.10
C HIS A 15 14.96 35.20 -24.10
N ILE A 16 16.05 34.48 -24.37
CA ILE A 16 16.07 33.01 -24.26
C ILE A 16 16.30 32.65 -22.79
N GLN A 17 15.25 32.70 -21.99
CA GLN A 17 15.26 32.13 -20.66
C GLN A 17 15.15 30.59 -20.77
N THR A 18 16.26 29.91 -20.69
CA THR A 18 16.29 28.47 -20.54
C THR A 18 15.85 28.12 -19.12
N ASN A 19 14.65 27.59 -18.97
CA ASN A 19 14.26 26.94 -17.72
C ASN A 19 15.14 25.70 -17.56
N ALA A 20 16.20 25.82 -16.77
CA ALA A 20 17.01 24.67 -16.38
C ALA A 20 16.18 23.76 -15.47
N GLN A 21 15.57 22.74 -16.05
CA GLN A 21 14.99 21.67 -15.25
C GLN A 21 16.12 20.84 -14.65
N ASN A 22 16.13 20.75 -13.32
CA ASN A 22 17.08 19.88 -12.64
C ASN A 22 16.69 18.43 -12.89
N THR A 23 17.59 17.67 -13.48
CA THR A 23 17.43 16.24 -13.71
C THR A 23 18.09 15.46 -12.58
N ILE A 24 17.36 14.52 -12.04
CA ILE A 24 17.82 13.57 -11.02
C ILE A 24 17.94 12.23 -11.71
N GLU A 25 19.13 11.67 -11.70
CA GLU A 25 19.42 10.37 -12.30
C GLU A 25 19.91 9.40 -11.25
N GLY A 26 19.62 8.12 -11.47
CA GLY A 26 20.11 7.10 -10.56
C GLY A 26 19.87 5.68 -11.07
N ARG A 27 20.26 4.73 -10.23
CA ARG A 27 20.11 3.31 -10.48
C ARG A 27 19.63 2.59 -9.23
N VAL A 28 18.71 1.65 -9.43
CA VAL A 28 18.16 0.78 -8.38
C VAL A 28 18.66 -0.64 -8.59
N THR A 29 19.22 -1.24 -7.54
CA THR A 29 19.76 -2.61 -7.59
C THR A 29 19.36 -3.39 -6.34
N ASP A 30 19.37 -4.71 -6.44
CA ASP A 30 19.32 -5.61 -5.29
C ASP A 30 20.61 -5.47 -4.46
N LYS A 31 20.50 -5.34 -3.15
CA LYS A 31 21.65 -5.16 -2.27
C LYS A 31 22.58 -6.36 -2.23
N VAL A 32 22.06 -7.58 -2.34
CA VAL A 32 22.81 -8.83 -2.21
C VAL A 32 23.36 -9.28 -3.56
N THR A 33 22.49 -9.39 -4.58
CA THR A 33 22.84 -9.91 -5.89
C THR A 33 23.46 -8.87 -6.81
N ARG A 34 23.31 -7.56 -6.49
CA ARG A 34 23.72 -6.43 -7.31
C ARG A 34 23.02 -6.34 -8.67
N GLN A 35 22.04 -7.18 -8.90
CA GLN A 35 21.25 -7.14 -10.13
C GLN A 35 20.38 -5.91 -10.22
N PRO A 36 20.20 -5.32 -11.42
CA PRO A 36 19.29 -4.21 -11.62
C PRO A 36 17.85 -4.64 -11.35
N LEU A 37 17.07 -3.72 -10.76
CA LEU A 37 15.65 -3.93 -10.52
C LEU A 37 14.86 -3.13 -11.56
N GLU A 38 14.34 -3.83 -12.57
CA GLU A 38 13.47 -3.27 -13.60
C GLU A 38 12.07 -3.00 -13.06
N SER A 39 11.42 -1.95 -13.55
CA SER A 39 10.04 -1.57 -13.19
C SER A 39 9.85 -1.26 -11.69
N ALA A 40 10.93 -0.90 -10.97
CA ALA A 40 10.81 -0.36 -9.63
C ALA A 40 10.21 1.06 -9.69
N THR A 41 9.24 1.34 -8.83
CA THR A 41 8.60 2.65 -8.75
C THR A 41 9.50 3.61 -7.99
N VAL A 42 9.88 4.72 -8.61
CA VAL A 42 10.70 5.78 -8.04
C VAL A 42 9.85 7.04 -7.95
N THR A 43 9.64 7.55 -6.73
CA THR A 43 8.85 8.75 -6.49
C THR A 43 9.72 9.87 -5.93
N LEU A 44 9.56 11.08 -6.46
CA LEU A 44 10.13 12.30 -5.91
C LEU A 44 9.11 12.96 -5.00
N GLN A 45 9.49 13.23 -3.77
CA GLN A 45 8.60 13.76 -2.74
C GLN A 45 9.18 15.01 -2.09
N GLN A 46 8.29 15.84 -1.52
CA GLN A 46 8.67 16.91 -0.60
C GLN A 46 9.11 16.27 0.72
N GLU A 47 10.22 16.72 1.26
CA GLU A 47 10.64 16.31 2.60
C GLU A 47 9.66 16.83 3.65
N GLY A 48 9.20 15.94 4.54
CA GLY A 48 8.33 16.27 5.66
C GLY A 48 6.85 15.96 5.45
N ASP A 49 6.25 16.29 4.32
CA ASP A 49 4.81 16.05 4.06
C ASP A 49 4.53 14.82 3.19
N GLY A 50 5.56 14.27 2.54
CA GLY A 50 5.45 13.09 1.69
C GLY A 50 4.66 13.28 0.39
N ASN A 51 4.32 14.52 0.02
CA ASN A 51 3.61 14.80 -1.22
C ASN A 51 4.44 14.41 -2.44
N ILE A 52 3.86 13.61 -3.33
CA ILE A 52 4.52 13.15 -4.56
C ILE A 52 4.50 14.29 -5.58
N ILE A 53 5.69 14.70 -6.03
CA ILE A 53 5.89 15.77 -7.01
C ILE A 53 6.00 15.19 -8.41
N ASN A 54 6.73 14.07 -8.53
CA ASN A 54 6.97 13.39 -9.79
C ASN A 54 7.27 11.91 -9.52
N TYR A 55 7.12 11.06 -10.54
CA TYR A 55 7.45 9.64 -10.45
C TYR A 55 7.92 9.08 -11.78
N THR A 56 8.63 7.96 -11.73
CA THR A 56 9.05 7.17 -12.89
C THR A 56 9.20 5.71 -12.51
N LEU A 57 9.42 4.85 -13.50
CA LEU A 57 9.81 3.46 -13.32
C LEU A 57 11.26 3.28 -13.77
N THR A 58 11.96 2.33 -13.17
CA THR A 58 13.29 1.95 -13.62
C THR A 58 13.23 1.15 -14.92
N ASP A 59 14.24 1.33 -15.77
CA ASP A 59 14.44 0.56 -17.01
C ASP A 59 15.04 -0.84 -16.74
N VAL A 60 15.32 -1.59 -17.81
CA VAL A 60 15.92 -2.94 -17.75
C VAL A 60 17.29 -2.96 -17.07
N ASP A 61 18.02 -1.83 -17.09
CA ASP A 61 19.30 -1.67 -16.41
C ASP A 61 19.14 -1.15 -14.97
N GLY A 62 17.89 -1.00 -14.49
CA GLY A 62 17.56 -0.42 -13.20
C GLY A 62 17.75 1.08 -13.12
N ARG A 63 17.94 1.79 -14.25
CA ARG A 63 18.16 3.24 -14.27
C ARG A 63 16.85 4.00 -14.23
N PHE A 64 16.88 5.19 -13.64
CA PHE A 64 15.75 6.12 -13.65
C PHE A 64 16.19 7.55 -13.87
N GLN A 65 15.28 8.36 -14.38
CA GLN A 65 15.45 9.77 -14.57
C GLN A 65 14.18 10.51 -14.14
N LEU A 66 14.33 11.56 -13.34
CA LEU A 66 13.26 12.42 -12.86
C LEU A 66 13.63 13.88 -13.04
N SER A 67 12.66 14.70 -13.45
CA SER A 67 12.84 16.15 -13.58
C SER A 67 12.14 16.87 -12.43
N SER A 68 12.79 17.91 -11.91
CA SER A 68 12.23 18.77 -10.87
C SER A 68 12.59 20.22 -11.10
N SER A 69 11.68 21.13 -10.74
CA SER A 69 11.95 22.57 -10.76
C SER A 69 12.90 23.01 -9.63
N SER A 70 12.98 22.25 -8.55
CA SER A 70 13.85 22.48 -7.40
C SER A 70 14.33 21.17 -6.81
N LEU A 71 15.58 21.12 -6.35
CA LEU A 71 16.17 19.98 -5.64
C LEU A 71 16.20 20.17 -4.12
N LYS A 72 15.83 21.36 -3.65
CA LYS A 72 15.86 21.69 -2.22
C LYS A 72 14.74 20.96 -1.50
N ASP A 73 15.05 20.36 -0.36
CA ASP A 73 14.10 19.64 0.52
C ASP A 73 13.33 18.55 -0.25
N ARG A 74 14.06 17.73 -1.03
CA ARG A 74 13.51 16.64 -1.83
C ARG A 74 14.06 15.30 -1.39
N THR A 75 13.17 14.29 -1.39
CA THR A 75 13.52 12.90 -1.14
C THR A 75 13.04 12.01 -2.28
N ILE A 76 13.80 10.97 -2.55
CA ILE A 76 13.39 9.89 -3.44
C ILE A 76 13.01 8.69 -2.61
N THR A 77 11.81 8.18 -2.86
CA THR A 77 11.34 6.92 -2.30
C THR A 77 11.21 5.89 -3.41
N VAL A 78 11.84 4.74 -3.21
CA VAL A 78 11.78 3.61 -4.14
C VAL A 78 10.96 2.50 -3.52
N PHE A 79 10.05 1.97 -4.32
CA PHE A 79 9.23 0.82 -3.99
C PHE A 79 9.37 -0.25 -5.07
N TYR A 80 9.57 -1.49 -4.64
CA TYR A 80 9.55 -2.67 -5.52
C TYR A 80 8.93 -3.86 -4.76
N MET A 81 8.11 -4.64 -5.46
CA MET A 81 7.41 -5.76 -4.82
C MET A 81 8.40 -6.80 -4.29
N GLY A 82 8.23 -7.21 -3.04
CA GLY A 82 9.15 -8.15 -2.37
C GLY A 82 10.40 -7.50 -1.77
N TYR A 83 10.49 -6.17 -1.80
CA TYR A 83 11.61 -5.41 -1.24
C TYR A 83 11.14 -4.37 -0.23
N ARG A 84 12.00 -4.09 0.73
CA ARG A 84 11.77 -3.02 1.71
C ARG A 84 11.85 -1.66 1.01
N LYS A 85 10.81 -0.85 1.19
CA LYS A 85 10.77 0.54 0.73
C LYS A 85 11.98 1.32 1.28
N LYS A 86 12.65 2.09 0.42
CA LYS A 86 13.80 2.90 0.79
C LYS A 86 13.61 4.35 0.39
N THR A 87 13.89 5.26 1.31
CA THR A 87 13.85 6.71 1.07
C THR A 87 15.25 7.28 1.25
N VAL A 88 15.68 8.10 0.32
CA VAL A 88 16.99 8.78 0.32
C VAL A 88 16.83 10.26 -0.02
N PRO A 89 17.62 11.16 0.58
CA PRO A 89 17.63 12.58 0.20
C PRO A 89 18.22 12.76 -1.20
N VAL A 90 17.73 13.76 -1.93
CA VAL A 90 18.28 14.15 -3.22
C VAL A 90 19.51 15.01 -3.01
N LEU A 91 20.64 14.59 -3.58
CA LEU A 91 21.87 15.35 -3.61
C LEU A 91 22.08 15.93 -5.02
N ALA A 92 22.19 17.24 -5.13
CA ALA A 92 22.39 17.91 -6.40
C ALA A 92 23.69 17.46 -7.10
N GLY A 93 23.62 17.21 -8.40
CA GLY A 93 24.79 16.96 -9.25
C GLY A 93 25.46 15.59 -9.09
N ARG A 94 24.84 14.64 -8.38
CA ARG A 94 25.36 13.27 -8.25
C ARG A 94 24.29 12.23 -8.62
N PRO A 95 24.61 11.27 -9.49
CA PRO A 95 23.72 10.14 -9.73
C PRO A 95 23.54 9.32 -8.45
N LEU A 96 22.32 8.89 -8.20
CA LEU A 96 21.94 8.13 -7.01
C LEU A 96 22.07 6.63 -7.26
N THR A 97 22.75 5.92 -6.38
CA THR A 97 22.73 4.44 -6.35
C THR A 97 21.90 4.01 -5.16
N ILE A 98 20.78 3.34 -5.44
CA ILE A 98 19.82 2.91 -4.43
C ILE A 98 19.78 1.39 -4.42
N GLU A 99 20.24 0.81 -3.32
CA GLU A 99 20.23 -0.62 -3.10
C GLU A 99 19.02 -0.98 -2.24
N LEU A 100 18.16 -1.88 -2.73
CA LEU A 100 17.01 -2.38 -1.99
C LEU A 100 17.32 -3.74 -1.35
N GLU A 101 16.80 -3.94 -0.16
CA GLU A 101 16.86 -5.22 0.56
C GLU A 101 15.58 -6.00 0.31
N GLN A 102 15.72 -7.30 -0.01
CA GLN A 102 14.57 -8.19 -0.11
C GLN A 102 13.87 -8.26 1.26
N GLU A 103 12.58 -8.10 1.26
CA GLU A 103 11.74 -8.29 2.43
C GLU A 103 10.90 -9.54 2.19
N ALA A 104 11.21 -10.60 2.95
CA ALA A 104 10.35 -11.78 2.94
C ALA A 104 8.96 -11.33 3.38
N ILE A 105 8.00 -11.33 2.46
CA ILE A 105 6.59 -11.15 2.79
C ILE A 105 6.21 -12.41 3.56
N MET A 106 6.42 -12.39 4.87
CA MET A 106 5.74 -13.34 5.75
C MET A 106 4.26 -13.00 5.63
N LEU A 107 3.56 -13.73 4.80
CA LEU A 107 2.11 -13.78 4.85
C LEU A 107 1.80 -14.26 6.27
N LYS A 108 1.46 -13.32 7.16
CA LYS A 108 0.84 -13.69 8.42
C LYS A 108 -0.35 -14.53 8.01
N GLU A 109 -0.30 -15.82 8.37
CA GLU A 109 -1.45 -16.69 8.25
C GLU A 109 -2.65 -15.92 8.79
N VAL A 110 -3.54 -15.52 7.90
CA VAL A 110 -4.80 -14.94 8.30
C VAL A 110 -5.56 -16.12 8.86
N GLN A 111 -5.39 -16.37 10.16
CA GLN A 111 -6.31 -17.22 10.90
C GLN A 111 -7.67 -16.53 10.80
N ILE A 112 -8.45 -16.94 9.81
CA ILE A 112 -9.88 -16.64 9.77
C ILE A 112 -10.43 -17.41 10.96
N ARG A 113 -10.40 -16.79 12.12
CA ARG A 113 -11.23 -17.23 13.22
C ARG A 113 -12.66 -16.94 12.73
N SER A 114 -13.29 -17.97 12.20
CA SER A 114 -14.74 -17.94 12.01
C SER A 114 -15.35 -17.89 13.43
N GLY A 115 -15.33 -16.71 14.01
CA GLY A 115 -15.53 -16.48 15.43
C GLY A 115 -16.98 -16.51 15.87
N ARG A 116 -17.87 -17.12 15.09
CA ARG A 116 -19.29 -17.24 15.46
C ARG A 116 -19.70 -18.67 15.81
N VAL A 117 -19.08 -19.68 15.18
CA VAL A 117 -19.41 -21.08 15.35
C VAL A 117 -18.15 -21.91 15.25
N TRP A 118 -17.86 -22.77 16.21
CA TRP A 118 -16.75 -23.76 16.17
C TRP A 118 -17.17 -25.06 16.82
N GLY A 119 -16.63 -26.19 16.35
CA GLY A 119 -16.96 -27.49 16.92
C GLY A 119 -16.01 -28.59 16.45
N ARG A 120 -16.01 -29.70 17.16
CA ARG A 120 -15.40 -30.97 16.80
C ARG A 120 -16.49 -32.00 16.57
N GLN A 121 -16.39 -32.70 15.45
CA GLN A 121 -17.18 -33.87 15.00
C GLN A 121 -18.68 -33.94 15.34
N ASP A 122 -19.09 -33.80 16.63
CA ASP A 122 -20.44 -33.95 17.13
C ASP A 122 -20.91 -32.77 18.02
N THR A 123 -20.03 -31.83 18.31
CA THR A 123 -20.32 -30.69 19.20
C THR A 123 -20.08 -29.38 18.50
N LEU A 124 -21.10 -28.52 18.43
CA LEU A 124 -21.00 -27.15 17.94
C LEU A 124 -21.06 -26.16 19.10
N LYS A 125 -20.15 -25.20 19.08
CA LYS A 125 -20.11 -24.11 20.07
C LYS A 125 -20.46 -22.80 19.37
N TYR A 126 -21.41 -22.07 19.93
CA TYR A 126 -21.84 -20.77 19.47
C TYR A 126 -21.45 -19.69 20.48
N ASP A 127 -20.84 -18.61 20.00
CA ASP A 127 -20.65 -17.43 20.83
C ASP A 127 -21.92 -16.58 20.81
N LEU A 128 -22.77 -16.77 21.81
CA LEU A 128 -24.08 -16.12 21.91
C LEU A 128 -23.98 -14.61 21.99
N THR A 129 -22.89 -14.06 22.53
CA THR A 129 -22.70 -12.60 22.68
C THR A 129 -22.70 -11.89 21.35
N ARG A 130 -22.29 -12.57 20.28
CA ARG A 130 -22.23 -12.02 18.92
C ARG A 130 -23.56 -12.08 18.16
N PHE A 131 -24.52 -12.83 18.68
CA PHE A 131 -25.87 -12.96 18.09
C PHE A 131 -26.91 -12.17 18.91
N ALA A 132 -26.60 -11.87 20.17
CA ALA A 132 -27.48 -11.11 21.03
C ALA A 132 -27.54 -9.62 20.60
N SER A 133 -28.73 -9.05 20.72
CA SER A 133 -28.97 -7.62 20.51
C SER A 133 -29.81 -7.05 21.65
N SER A 134 -29.81 -5.71 21.83
CA SER A 134 -30.59 -5.00 22.84
C SER A 134 -32.11 -5.19 22.70
N LYS A 135 -32.57 -5.77 21.60
CA LYS A 135 -33.99 -6.07 21.33
C LYS A 135 -34.43 -7.46 21.83
N ASP A 136 -33.47 -8.31 22.20
CA ASP A 136 -33.76 -9.68 22.65
C ASP A 136 -34.24 -9.66 24.10
N ARG A 137 -35.39 -10.23 24.32
CA ARG A 137 -36.06 -10.26 25.65
C ARG A 137 -35.71 -11.52 26.45
N ASN A 138 -35.35 -12.60 25.76
CA ASN A 138 -35.02 -13.87 26.37
C ASN A 138 -34.02 -14.67 25.53
N VAL A 139 -33.51 -15.77 26.10
CA VAL A 139 -32.51 -16.63 25.43
C VAL A 139 -33.06 -17.25 24.14
N SER A 140 -34.36 -17.54 24.08
CA SER A 140 -35.02 -18.11 22.88
C SER A 140 -34.89 -17.18 21.68
N ASP A 141 -34.97 -15.84 21.88
CA ASP A 141 -34.81 -14.85 20.81
C ASP A 141 -33.41 -14.89 20.20
N VAL A 142 -32.38 -15.11 21.03
CA VAL A 142 -31.02 -15.28 20.58
C VAL A 142 -30.82 -16.61 19.87
N LEU A 143 -31.35 -17.70 20.41
CA LEU A 143 -31.25 -19.03 19.81
C LEU A 143 -31.87 -19.12 18.42
N LYS A 144 -32.98 -18.43 18.16
CA LYS A 144 -33.64 -18.36 16.83
C LYS A 144 -32.76 -17.68 15.77
N LYS A 145 -31.73 -16.92 16.16
CA LYS A 145 -30.78 -16.25 15.26
C LYS A 145 -29.58 -17.11 14.90
N LEU A 146 -29.39 -18.25 15.57
CA LEU A 146 -28.24 -19.11 15.35
C LEU A 146 -28.45 -19.93 14.07
N PRO A 147 -27.44 -20.04 13.21
CA PRO A 147 -27.52 -20.82 11.98
C PRO A 147 -27.76 -22.31 12.30
N GLY A 148 -28.79 -22.90 11.68
CA GLY A 148 -29.17 -24.29 11.85
C GLY A 148 -29.98 -24.60 13.09
N ILE A 149 -30.23 -23.66 13.99
CA ILE A 149 -31.06 -23.82 15.18
C ILE A 149 -32.51 -23.41 14.85
N ASN A 150 -33.45 -24.26 15.24
CA ASN A 150 -34.89 -23.98 15.20
C ASN A 150 -35.47 -24.20 16.58
N VAL A 151 -36.22 -23.22 17.10
CA VAL A 151 -36.89 -23.28 18.39
C VAL A 151 -38.38 -23.32 18.14
N GLU A 152 -39.04 -24.45 18.45
CA GLU A 152 -40.46 -24.66 18.30
C GLU A 152 -41.26 -23.95 19.43
N GLU A 153 -42.55 -23.73 19.21
CA GLU A 153 -43.40 -23.05 20.19
C GLU A 153 -43.50 -23.79 21.53
N ASN A 154 -43.36 -25.12 21.50
CA ASN A 154 -43.34 -25.97 22.68
C ASN A 154 -42.00 -25.95 23.45
N GLY A 155 -41.02 -25.15 22.99
CA GLY A 155 -39.69 -25.04 23.58
C GLY A 155 -38.69 -26.08 23.11
N THR A 156 -39.06 -26.99 22.19
CA THR A 156 -38.13 -27.97 21.64
C THR A 156 -37.11 -27.28 20.72
N ILE A 157 -35.83 -27.56 20.95
CA ILE A 157 -34.72 -27.02 20.15
C ILE A 157 -34.24 -28.09 19.16
N LYS A 158 -34.19 -27.75 17.89
CA LYS A 158 -33.69 -28.62 16.82
C LYS A 158 -32.47 -28.02 16.14
N TYR A 159 -31.52 -28.87 15.77
CA TYR A 159 -30.37 -28.49 14.91
C TYR A 159 -30.50 -29.27 13.58
N ASN A 160 -30.57 -28.54 12.48
CA ASN A 160 -30.78 -29.11 11.13
C ASN A 160 -31.90 -30.15 11.10
N GLY A 161 -33.02 -29.86 11.80
CA GLY A 161 -34.22 -30.71 11.86
C GLY A 161 -34.18 -31.86 12.88
N LYS A 162 -33.02 -32.10 13.56
CA LYS A 162 -32.91 -33.12 14.60
C LYS A 162 -33.03 -32.49 16.00
N ALA A 163 -33.83 -33.06 16.88
CA ALA A 163 -33.96 -32.59 18.24
C ALA A 163 -32.64 -32.69 19.01
N ILE A 164 -32.31 -31.66 19.76
CA ILE A 164 -31.13 -31.62 20.63
C ILE A 164 -31.53 -32.06 22.02
N SER A 165 -30.80 -33.02 22.57
CA SER A 165 -31.07 -33.55 23.93
C SER A 165 -30.40 -32.77 25.03
N ASN A 166 -29.25 -32.14 24.76
CA ASN A 166 -28.47 -31.41 25.76
C ASN A 166 -27.89 -30.10 25.20
N LEU A 167 -28.02 -29.03 26.01
CA LEU A 167 -27.34 -27.76 25.84
C LEU A 167 -26.37 -27.56 27.03
N TYR A 168 -25.12 -27.26 26.76
CA TYR A 168 -24.09 -27.04 27.78
C TYR A 168 -23.60 -25.60 27.75
#